data_96cec15a51ef45a883b12ee88472a0b4
#
_entry.id   96cec15a51ef45a883b12ee88472a0b4
#
_cell.length_a   1.000
_cell.length_b   1.000
_cell.length_c   1.000
_cell.angle_alpha   90.00
_cell.angle_beta   90.00
_cell.angle_gamma   90.00
#
_symmetry.space_group_name_H-M   'P 1'
#
loop_
_entity.id
_entity.type
_entity.pdbx_description
1 polymer ?
#
loop_
_entity_poly.entity_id
_entity_poly.type
_entity_poly.pdbx_seq_one_letter_code
_entity_poly.pdbx_strand_id
1 'polypeptide(L)'
;RNWRDGDEWTAPQRMPFPVNTLSDDHSFALAPDGQTGFISSDRSGIDKIYQIKLLENWNTYEFTTLSSKSNHIVPRVPMVLIDEQNASAIQFTSDLNGLASIALPPHRNYRLEMKIPGYIVQHRDIAVDDLQGQTTLELTPVTALRDYNFIESMAGGQPFELALQHGPMATKLNNRERDELLILVDFLR
;
A
#
# COMPACT_ATOMS: atom_id res chain seq x y z
N ARG A 1 -5.46 18.19 -10.28
CA ARG A 1 -5.77 19.53 -9.80
C ARG A 1 -4.86 20.52 -10.51
N ASN A 2 -5.43 21.57 -11.12
CA ASN A 2 -4.67 22.66 -11.72
C ASN A 2 -4.78 23.88 -10.82
N TRP A 3 -3.67 24.57 -10.64
CA TRP A 3 -3.64 25.86 -9.95
C TRP A 3 -3.34 26.94 -10.95
N ARG A 4 -3.99 28.09 -10.80
CA ARG A 4 -3.68 29.27 -11.58
C ARG A 4 -2.66 30.10 -10.80
N ASP A 5 -1.50 30.32 -11.39
CA ASP A 5 -0.48 31.24 -10.91
C ASP A 5 -0.42 32.40 -11.89
N GLY A 6 -1.04 33.51 -11.53
CA GLY A 6 -1.23 34.62 -12.44
C GLY A 6 -2.12 34.26 -13.65
N ASP A 7 -1.61 34.41 -14.86
CA ASP A 7 -2.31 34.10 -16.11
C ASP A 7 -1.99 32.70 -16.67
N GLU A 8 -1.14 31.92 -16.02
CA GLU A 8 -0.74 30.58 -16.47
C GLU A 8 -1.34 29.48 -15.58
N TRP A 9 -1.66 28.35 -16.21
CA TRP A 9 -2.10 27.15 -15.47
C TRP A 9 -0.91 26.24 -15.22
N THR A 10 -0.74 25.79 -13.99
CA THR A 10 0.25 24.76 -13.66
C THR A 10 -0.10 23.44 -14.33
N ALA A 11 0.90 22.56 -14.49
CA ALA A 11 0.64 21.18 -14.91
C ALA A 11 -0.35 20.49 -13.96
N PRO A 12 -1.27 19.67 -14.49
CA PRO A 12 -2.22 18.95 -13.66
C PRO A 12 -1.49 18.01 -12.70
N GLN A 13 -1.91 18.03 -11.43
CA GLN A 13 -1.40 17.13 -10.41
C GLN A 13 -2.49 16.14 -10.00
N ARG A 14 -2.12 14.86 -9.90
CA ARG A 14 -3.01 13.82 -9.40
C ARG A 14 -3.27 14.05 -7.91
N MET A 15 -4.52 13.97 -7.51
CA MET A 15 -4.84 14.00 -6.08
C MET A 15 -4.51 12.64 -5.45
N PRO A 16 -4.00 12.62 -4.21
CA PRO A 16 -3.66 11.37 -3.54
C PRO A 16 -4.91 10.58 -3.10
N PHE A 17 -4.69 9.36 -2.60
CA PHE A 17 -5.72 8.66 -1.84
C PHE A 17 -6.17 9.55 -0.64
N PRO A 18 -7.44 9.56 -0.26
CA PRO A 18 -8.54 8.73 -0.76
C PRO A 18 -9.31 9.30 -1.98
N VAL A 19 -8.86 10.40 -2.57
CA VAL A 19 -9.55 11.00 -3.74
C VAL A 19 -9.35 10.12 -4.97
N ASN A 20 -8.11 9.80 -5.32
CA ASN A 20 -7.82 8.86 -6.39
C ASN A 20 -7.46 7.47 -5.85
N THR A 21 -8.05 6.45 -6.48
CA THR A 21 -7.79 5.04 -6.22
C THR A 21 -7.36 4.32 -7.51
N LEU A 22 -7.36 3.01 -7.52
CA LEU A 22 -7.18 2.20 -8.74
C LEU A 22 -8.51 1.90 -9.46
N SER A 23 -9.62 2.37 -8.88
CA SER A 23 -10.97 2.27 -9.44
C SER A 23 -11.28 3.47 -10.32
N ASP A 24 -12.42 3.46 -10.97
CA ASP A 24 -12.91 4.60 -11.74
C ASP A 24 -13.42 5.69 -10.78
N ASP A 25 -12.60 6.70 -10.58
CA ASP A 25 -12.89 7.86 -9.73
C ASP A 25 -13.21 9.06 -10.62
N HIS A 26 -14.41 9.63 -10.47
CA HIS A 26 -14.87 10.74 -11.30
C HIS A 26 -15.77 11.72 -10.54
N SER A 27 -16.05 12.86 -11.15
CA SER A 27 -17.02 13.84 -10.65
C SER A 27 -16.74 14.39 -9.25
N PHE A 28 -15.46 14.73 -8.97
CA PHE A 28 -15.13 15.37 -7.70
C PHE A 28 -15.74 16.77 -7.60
N ALA A 29 -16.46 17.02 -6.52
CA ALA A 29 -17.01 18.31 -6.17
C ALA A 29 -16.60 18.70 -4.75
N LEU A 30 -16.27 19.99 -4.55
CA LEU A 30 -15.95 20.56 -3.24
C LEU A 30 -17.15 21.36 -2.74
N ALA A 31 -17.55 21.10 -1.49
CA ALA A 31 -18.58 21.90 -0.83
C ALA A 31 -18.08 23.33 -0.53
N PRO A 32 -18.99 24.28 -0.27
CA PRO A 32 -18.63 25.68 0.02
C PRO A 32 -17.77 25.87 1.27
N ASP A 33 -17.72 24.89 2.18
CA ASP A 33 -16.84 24.90 3.36
C ASP A 33 -15.36 24.74 3.01
N GLY A 34 -15.04 24.35 1.77
CA GLY A 34 -13.66 24.09 1.33
C GLY A 34 -13.02 22.84 1.93
N GLN A 35 -13.72 22.12 2.80
CA GLN A 35 -13.21 20.97 3.56
C GLN A 35 -13.92 19.66 3.21
N THR A 36 -15.18 19.75 2.76
CA THR A 36 -15.95 18.57 2.38
C THR A 36 -15.95 18.39 0.87
N GLY A 37 -15.48 17.24 0.42
CA GLY A 37 -15.52 16.83 -0.98
C GLY A 37 -16.47 15.67 -1.21
N PHE A 38 -17.01 15.56 -2.42
CA PHE A 38 -17.79 14.41 -2.88
C PHE A 38 -17.19 13.87 -4.15
N ILE A 39 -17.10 12.54 -4.27
CA ILE A 39 -16.58 11.87 -5.45
C ILE A 39 -17.45 10.68 -5.81
N SER A 40 -17.71 10.50 -7.10
CA SER A 40 -18.31 9.27 -7.62
C SER A 40 -17.20 8.26 -7.90
N SER A 41 -17.38 7.02 -7.44
CA SER A 41 -16.37 5.96 -7.63
C SER A 41 -17.01 4.58 -7.52
N ASP A 42 -16.47 3.64 -8.28
CA ASP A 42 -16.83 2.22 -8.23
C ASP A 42 -15.92 1.40 -7.31
N ARG A 43 -15.12 2.04 -6.43
CA ARG A 43 -14.15 1.40 -5.51
C ARG A 43 -14.71 0.30 -4.61
N SER A 44 -16.03 0.23 -4.45
CA SER A 44 -16.73 -0.86 -3.75
C SER A 44 -17.41 -1.87 -4.70
N GLY A 45 -17.04 -1.85 -5.98
CA GLY A 45 -17.56 -2.72 -7.03
C GLY A 45 -18.83 -2.20 -7.73
N ILE A 46 -19.43 -1.12 -7.25
CA ILE A 46 -20.55 -0.39 -7.89
C ILE A 46 -20.37 1.11 -7.68
N ASP A 47 -20.87 1.91 -8.62
CA ASP A 47 -20.84 3.36 -8.53
C ASP A 47 -21.59 3.87 -7.30
N LYS A 48 -20.88 4.64 -6.49
CA LYS A 48 -21.43 5.33 -5.31
C LYS A 48 -20.82 6.70 -5.18
N ILE A 49 -21.53 7.58 -4.47
CA ILE A 49 -21.01 8.87 -4.05
C ILE A 49 -20.39 8.72 -2.67
N TYR A 50 -19.11 9.08 -2.58
CA TYR A 50 -18.35 9.09 -1.33
C TYR A 50 -18.15 10.52 -0.87
N GLN A 51 -18.38 10.75 0.41
CA GLN A 51 -18.01 11.99 1.07
C GLN A 51 -16.56 11.87 1.56
N ILE A 52 -15.75 12.87 1.23
CA ILE A 52 -14.35 12.98 1.64
C ILE A 52 -14.21 14.24 2.47
N LYS A 53 -13.58 14.14 3.63
CA LYS A 53 -13.22 15.29 4.43
C LYS A 53 -11.77 15.68 4.14
N LEU A 54 -11.59 16.88 3.57
CA LEU A 54 -10.28 17.49 3.37
C LEU A 54 -9.90 18.18 4.69
N LEU A 55 -9.03 17.55 5.46
CA LEU A 55 -8.56 18.15 6.72
C LEU A 55 -7.41 19.09 6.42
N GLU A 56 -7.35 20.22 7.12
CA GLU A 56 -6.22 21.13 7.09
C GLU A 56 -4.98 20.40 7.63
N ASN A 57 -3.83 20.67 7.01
CA ASN A 57 -2.50 20.13 7.40
C ASN A 57 -2.23 18.65 7.09
N TRP A 58 -2.93 18.04 6.13
CA TRP A 58 -2.52 16.73 5.63
C TRP A 58 -1.43 16.88 4.57
N ASN A 59 -0.34 16.15 4.78
CA ASN A 59 0.74 16.07 3.81
C ASN A 59 0.57 14.82 2.93
N THR A 60 0.98 14.96 1.67
CA THR A 60 1.01 13.83 0.74
C THR A 60 2.36 13.15 0.81
N TYR A 61 2.34 11.83 0.95
CA TYR A 61 3.52 10.97 0.98
C TYR A 61 3.45 9.97 -0.17
N GLU A 62 4.60 9.68 -0.74
CA GLU A 62 4.75 8.72 -1.83
C GLU A 62 5.53 7.50 -1.37
N PHE A 63 5.05 6.32 -1.72
CA PHE A 63 5.71 5.05 -1.48
C PHE A 63 6.07 4.39 -2.81
N THR A 64 7.27 3.83 -2.87
CA THR A 64 7.70 3.01 -4.01
C THR A 64 7.95 1.59 -3.52
N THR A 65 7.33 0.60 -4.16
CA THR A 65 7.43 -0.81 -3.78
C THR A 65 8.43 -1.53 -4.67
N LEU A 66 9.49 -2.10 -4.04
CA LEU A 66 10.58 -2.82 -4.70
C LEU A 66 10.78 -4.20 -4.09
N SER A 67 11.33 -5.12 -4.87
CA SER A 67 11.81 -6.40 -4.38
C SER A 67 13.20 -6.23 -3.74
N SER A 68 13.37 -6.62 -2.49
CA SER A 68 14.65 -6.52 -1.76
C SER A 68 15.78 -7.33 -2.41
N LYS A 69 15.46 -8.39 -3.15
CA LYS A 69 16.45 -9.27 -3.80
C LYS A 69 16.90 -8.78 -5.17
N SER A 70 15.99 -8.19 -5.96
CA SER A 70 16.26 -7.85 -7.36
C SER A 70 16.22 -6.35 -7.65
N ASN A 71 15.80 -5.55 -6.68
CA ASN A 71 15.58 -4.11 -6.83
C ASN A 71 14.57 -3.75 -7.93
N HIS A 72 13.81 -4.75 -8.43
CA HIS A 72 12.77 -4.51 -9.41
C HIS A 72 11.49 -4.00 -8.74
N ILE A 73 10.75 -3.20 -9.49
CA ILE A 73 9.43 -2.71 -9.10
C ILE A 73 8.50 -3.90 -8.83
N VAL A 74 7.78 -3.85 -7.72
CA VAL A 74 6.68 -4.76 -7.42
C VAL A 74 5.37 -4.00 -7.60
N PRO A 75 4.64 -4.23 -8.69
CA PRO A 75 3.40 -3.50 -8.97
C PRO A 75 2.23 -4.03 -8.15
N ARG A 76 1.22 -3.18 -7.97
CA ARG A 76 -0.07 -3.55 -7.38
C ARG A 76 0.03 -4.21 -6.01
N VAL A 77 0.91 -3.70 -5.14
CA VAL A 77 1.06 -4.17 -3.77
C VAL A 77 -0.10 -3.64 -2.93
N PRO A 78 -0.96 -4.51 -2.38
CA PRO A 78 -1.96 -4.10 -1.41
C PRO A 78 -1.28 -3.69 -0.11
N MET A 79 -1.68 -2.55 0.42
CA MET A 79 -1.15 -1.95 1.64
C MET A 79 -2.28 -1.58 2.59
N VAL A 80 -2.06 -1.84 3.86
CA VAL A 80 -2.99 -1.47 4.93
C VAL A 80 -2.22 -0.65 5.96
N LEU A 81 -2.61 0.60 6.15
CA LEU A 81 -2.14 1.43 7.26
C LEU A 81 -3.13 1.34 8.41
N ILE A 82 -2.68 0.83 9.52
CA ILE A 82 -3.46 0.68 10.74
C ILE A 82 -3.08 1.81 11.69
N ASP A 83 -4.05 2.67 12.01
CA ASP A 83 -3.90 3.71 13.03
C ASP A 83 -4.10 3.05 14.40
N GLU A 84 -3.02 2.87 15.14
CA GLU A 84 -3.07 2.23 16.46
C GLU A 84 -3.81 3.04 17.52
N GLN A 85 -3.94 4.37 17.32
CA GLN A 85 -4.63 5.25 18.27
C GLN A 85 -6.15 5.17 18.14
N ASN A 86 -6.64 5.02 16.90
CA ASN A 86 -8.06 5.08 16.59
C ASN A 86 -8.65 3.72 16.18
N ALA A 87 -7.86 2.66 16.15
CA ALA A 87 -8.24 1.33 15.65
C ALA A 87 -8.87 1.39 14.24
N SER A 88 -8.45 2.35 13.42
CA SER A 88 -8.92 2.52 12.04
C SER A 88 -7.86 2.02 11.07
N ALA A 89 -8.28 1.55 9.90
CA ALA A 89 -7.40 1.07 8.86
C ALA A 89 -7.69 1.75 7.53
N ILE A 90 -6.64 2.14 6.83
CA ILE A 90 -6.68 2.73 5.49
C ILE A 90 -6.09 1.71 4.52
N GLN A 91 -6.87 1.29 3.53
CA GLN A 91 -6.42 0.35 2.50
C GLN A 91 -6.15 1.09 1.20
N PHE A 92 -5.00 0.84 0.60
CA PHE A 92 -4.60 1.39 -0.69
C PHE A 92 -3.67 0.43 -1.42
N THR A 93 -3.37 0.68 -2.68
CA THR A 93 -2.58 -0.24 -3.50
C THR A 93 -1.64 0.57 -4.38
N SER A 94 -0.40 0.09 -4.58
CA SER A 94 0.50 0.70 -5.54
C SER A 94 0.04 0.48 -6.99
N ASP A 95 0.40 1.38 -7.87
CA ASP A 95 0.09 1.32 -9.30
C ASP A 95 0.99 0.29 -10.05
N LEU A 96 0.93 0.31 -11.38
CA LEU A 96 1.76 -0.56 -12.23
C LEU A 96 3.26 -0.23 -12.18
N ASN A 97 3.61 0.97 -11.73
CA ASN A 97 4.98 1.42 -11.54
C ASN A 97 5.44 1.23 -10.09
N GLY A 98 4.65 0.53 -9.26
CA GLY A 98 4.93 0.34 -7.85
C GLY A 98 4.77 1.60 -7.00
N LEU A 99 4.14 2.65 -7.52
CA LEU A 99 3.95 3.91 -6.82
C LEU A 99 2.60 3.96 -6.11
N ALA A 100 2.61 4.46 -4.89
CA ALA A 100 1.39 4.77 -4.14
C ALA A 100 1.53 6.14 -3.49
N SER A 101 0.47 6.93 -3.55
CA SER A 101 0.42 8.27 -2.96
C SER A 101 -0.74 8.34 -1.98
N ILE A 102 -0.48 8.79 -0.76
CA ILE A 102 -1.48 8.89 0.30
C ILE A 102 -1.32 10.18 1.08
N ALA A 103 -2.45 10.79 1.45
CA ALA A 103 -2.46 11.93 2.36
C ALA A 103 -2.61 11.44 3.81
N LEU A 104 -1.73 11.88 4.69
CA LEU A 104 -1.74 11.53 6.10
C LEU A 104 -1.64 12.79 6.96
N PRO A 105 -2.34 12.83 8.12
CA PRO A 105 -2.18 13.91 9.09
C PRO A 105 -0.80 13.84 9.76
N PRO A 106 -0.20 14.98 10.13
CA PRO A 106 1.04 15.01 10.90
C PRO A 106 0.84 14.41 12.30
N HIS A 107 1.95 14.09 12.95
CA HIS A 107 2.00 13.60 14.33
C HIS A 107 1.18 12.32 14.57
N ARG A 108 1.20 11.41 13.59
CA ARG A 108 0.52 10.11 13.66
C ARG A 108 1.50 8.97 13.43
N ASN A 109 1.21 7.87 14.11
CA ASN A 109 1.92 6.61 13.92
C ASN A 109 0.96 5.57 13.35
N TYR A 110 1.46 4.82 12.38
CA TYR A 110 0.73 3.76 11.72
C TYR A 110 1.58 2.50 11.69
N ARG A 111 0.91 1.35 11.69
CA ARG A 111 1.52 0.10 11.27
C ARG A 111 1.11 -0.17 9.82
N LEU A 112 2.09 -0.21 8.94
CA LEU A 112 1.92 -0.59 7.54
C LEU A 112 2.04 -2.10 7.41
N GLU A 113 1.02 -2.73 6.84
CA GLU A 113 1.04 -4.14 6.43
C GLU A 113 1.04 -4.23 4.91
N MET A 114 1.91 -5.08 4.38
CA MET A 114 2.00 -5.40 2.95
C MET A 114 1.85 -6.90 2.76
N LYS A 115 0.81 -7.31 2.03
CA LYS A 115 0.48 -8.72 1.81
C LYS A 115 0.24 -8.99 0.34
N ILE A 116 1.22 -9.63 -0.30
CA ILE A 116 1.15 -10.00 -1.72
C ILE A 116 1.69 -11.42 -1.93
N PRO A 117 1.03 -12.25 -2.75
CA PRO A 117 1.50 -13.62 -3.04
C PRO A 117 2.92 -13.65 -3.62
N GLY A 118 3.75 -14.56 -3.14
CA GLY A 118 5.16 -14.70 -3.53
C GLY A 118 6.14 -13.89 -2.71
N TYR A 119 5.64 -13.13 -1.74
CA TYR A 119 6.44 -12.36 -0.81
C TYR A 119 6.07 -12.69 0.63
N ILE A 120 7.02 -12.53 1.53
CA ILE A 120 6.79 -12.60 2.97
C ILE A 120 5.92 -11.41 3.36
N VAL A 121 4.90 -11.63 4.19
CA VAL A 121 4.09 -10.52 4.74
C VAL A 121 5.00 -9.62 5.56
N GLN A 122 4.95 -8.33 5.28
CA GLN A 122 5.79 -7.36 5.96
C GLN A 122 4.96 -6.40 6.78
N HIS A 123 5.46 -6.12 7.96
CA HIS A 123 4.94 -5.09 8.86
C HIS A 123 6.01 -4.04 9.07
N ARG A 124 5.63 -2.78 8.98
CA ARG A 124 6.54 -1.66 9.20
C ARG A 124 5.84 -0.57 9.98
N ASP A 125 6.46 -0.13 11.05
CA ASP A 125 5.98 1.04 11.79
C ASP A 125 6.34 2.31 10.99
N ILE A 126 5.37 3.18 10.84
CA ILE A 126 5.46 4.44 10.10
C ILE A 126 5.13 5.57 11.06
N ALA A 127 6.14 6.33 11.45
CA ALA A 127 5.94 7.64 12.06
C ALA A 127 5.83 8.68 10.94
N VAL A 128 4.69 9.35 10.84
CA VAL A 128 4.43 10.29 9.73
C VAL A 128 5.43 11.43 9.71
N ASP A 129 5.89 11.87 10.87
CA ASP A 129 6.86 12.96 11.01
C ASP A 129 8.26 12.59 10.50
N ASP A 130 8.58 11.29 10.40
CA ASP A 130 9.84 10.78 9.87
C ASP A 130 9.78 10.54 8.35
N LEU A 131 8.61 10.62 7.74
CA LEU A 131 8.44 10.42 6.30
C LEU A 131 8.98 11.64 5.53
N GLN A 132 9.88 11.37 4.61
CA GLN A 132 10.41 12.37 3.68
C GLN A 132 9.88 12.08 2.29
N GLY A 133 9.12 13.01 1.71
CA GLY A 133 8.66 13.02 0.33
C GLY A 133 8.34 11.65 -0.28
N GLN A 134 9.38 10.92 -0.70
CA GLN A 134 9.26 9.57 -1.27
C GLN A 134 9.96 8.54 -0.38
N THR A 135 9.25 7.47 -0.02
CA THR A 135 9.74 6.38 0.82
C THR A 135 9.74 5.06 0.04
N THR A 136 10.88 4.36 0.05
CA THR A 136 10.98 3.02 -0.55
C THR A 136 10.53 1.95 0.44
N LEU A 137 9.66 1.06 -0.04
CA LEU A 137 9.17 -0.12 0.68
C LEU A 137 9.74 -1.36 0.00
N GLU A 138 10.62 -2.05 0.69
CA GLU A 138 11.24 -3.28 0.18
C GLU A 138 10.42 -4.49 0.58
N LEU A 139 10.05 -5.33 -0.40
CA LEU A 139 9.35 -6.58 -0.20
C LEU A 139 10.31 -7.76 -0.36
N THR A 140 10.31 -8.65 0.60
CA THR A 140 11.17 -9.84 0.59
C THR A 140 10.46 -10.99 -0.12
N PRO A 141 10.97 -11.47 -1.28
CA PRO A 141 10.35 -12.60 -1.96
C PRO A 141 10.54 -13.89 -1.16
N VAL A 142 9.57 -14.79 -1.19
CA VAL A 142 9.64 -16.10 -0.52
C VAL A 142 10.89 -16.89 -0.94
N THR A 143 11.35 -16.71 -2.17
CA THR A 143 12.59 -17.34 -2.66
C THR A 143 13.86 -16.90 -1.91
N ALA A 144 13.82 -15.81 -1.14
CA ALA A 144 14.93 -15.39 -0.28
C ALA A 144 15.16 -16.38 0.87
N LEU A 145 14.15 -17.17 1.27
CA LEU A 145 14.29 -18.24 2.27
C LEU A 145 15.23 -19.36 1.85
N ARG A 146 15.65 -19.41 0.58
CA ARG A 146 16.71 -20.33 0.11
C ARG A 146 18.13 -19.80 0.30
N ASP A 147 18.28 -18.57 0.73
CA ASP A 147 19.57 -17.92 0.93
C ASP A 147 19.98 -18.06 2.40
N TYR A 148 21.08 -18.79 2.64
CA TYR A 148 21.58 -19.04 3.99
C TYR A 148 21.89 -17.75 4.76
N ASN A 149 22.46 -16.74 4.10
CA ASN A 149 22.78 -15.46 4.76
C ASN A 149 21.50 -14.71 5.17
N PHE A 150 20.43 -14.84 4.37
CA PHE A 150 19.14 -14.26 4.74
C PHE A 150 18.54 -14.96 5.96
N ILE A 151 18.66 -16.31 6.02
CA ILE A 151 18.21 -17.12 7.16
C ILE A 151 18.94 -16.72 8.44
N GLU A 152 20.28 -16.59 8.38
CA GLU A 152 21.07 -16.14 9.54
C GLU A 152 20.64 -14.75 10.03
N SER A 153 20.31 -13.84 9.11
CA SER A 153 19.82 -12.49 9.49
C SER A 153 18.47 -12.53 10.20
N MET A 154 17.66 -13.57 9.96
CA MET A 154 16.37 -13.81 10.62
C MET A 154 16.47 -14.65 11.88
N ALA A 155 17.66 -15.20 12.22
CA ALA A 155 17.87 -16.09 13.38
C ALA A 155 17.55 -15.47 14.75
N GLY A 156 17.10 -14.22 14.81
CA GLY A 156 16.52 -13.56 15.97
C GLY A 156 15.13 -14.06 16.38
N GLY A 157 14.60 -15.12 15.74
CA GLY A 157 13.34 -15.78 16.14
C GLY A 157 12.06 -14.99 15.80
N GLN A 158 12.12 -14.02 14.90
CA GLN A 158 10.92 -13.30 14.45
C GLN A 158 10.07 -14.22 13.56
N PRO A 159 8.80 -14.43 13.89
CA PRO A 159 7.89 -15.18 13.03
C PRO A 159 7.71 -14.43 11.69
N PHE A 160 7.62 -15.17 10.60
CA PHE A 160 7.23 -14.61 9.31
C PHE A 160 5.92 -15.23 8.84
N GLU A 161 5.16 -14.47 8.06
CA GLU A 161 3.87 -14.85 7.54
C GLU A 161 3.90 -14.89 6.01
N LEU A 162 3.26 -15.91 5.42
CA LEU A 162 3.11 -16.05 3.97
C LEU A 162 1.71 -15.65 3.52
N ALA A 163 1.62 -14.89 2.44
CA ALA A 163 0.37 -14.53 1.80
C ALA A 163 -0.06 -15.62 0.82
N LEU A 164 -0.73 -16.67 1.31
CA LEU A 164 -1.36 -17.67 0.45
C LEU A 164 -2.74 -17.18 0.01
N GLN A 165 -3.02 -17.21 -1.30
CA GLN A 165 -4.32 -16.88 -1.86
C GLN A 165 -5.11 -18.16 -2.14
N HIS A 166 -6.10 -18.45 -1.31
CA HIS A 166 -7.09 -19.49 -1.62
C HIS A 166 -8.36 -18.87 -2.19
N GLY A 167 -8.83 -19.40 -3.29
CA GLY A 167 -10.20 -19.11 -3.75
C GLY A 167 -11.22 -19.61 -2.73
N PRO A 168 -12.41 -18.99 -2.61
CA PRO A 168 -13.39 -19.29 -1.57
C PRO A 168 -13.93 -20.72 -1.56
N MET A 169 -13.59 -21.55 -2.54
CA MET A 169 -13.93 -22.99 -2.62
C MET A 169 -12.73 -23.87 -3.02
N ALA A 170 -11.50 -23.38 -2.91
CA ALA A 170 -10.34 -24.18 -3.28
C ALA A 170 -10.06 -25.26 -2.25
N THR A 171 -10.22 -26.52 -2.64
CA THR A 171 -9.88 -27.71 -1.82
C THR A 171 -8.45 -28.17 -2.04
N LYS A 172 -7.72 -27.56 -2.97
CA LYS A 172 -6.34 -27.93 -3.32
C LYS A 172 -5.51 -26.66 -3.54
N LEU A 173 -4.26 -26.74 -3.13
CA LEU A 173 -3.26 -25.69 -3.43
C LEU A 173 -3.02 -25.62 -4.94
N ASN A 174 -2.94 -24.41 -5.49
CA ASN A 174 -2.45 -24.20 -6.84
C ASN A 174 -0.94 -24.46 -6.94
N ASN A 175 -0.39 -24.54 -8.14
CA ASN A 175 1.03 -24.86 -8.33
C ASN A 175 1.96 -23.87 -7.63
N ARG A 176 1.63 -22.57 -7.67
CA ARG A 176 2.43 -21.51 -7.02
C ARG A 176 2.43 -21.66 -5.50
N GLU A 177 1.27 -21.86 -4.90
CA GLU A 177 1.14 -22.08 -3.45
C GLU A 177 1.89 -23.32 -2.99
N ARG A 178 1.88 -24.39 -3.80
CA ARG A 178 2.67 -25.60 -3.54
C ARG A 178 4.17 -25.31 -3.59
N ASP A 179 4.63 -24.54 -4.57
CA ASP A 179 6.06 -24.18 -4.70
C ASP A 179 6.50 -23.30 -3.53
N GLU A 180 5.68 -22.35 -3.09
CA GLU A 180 5.93 -21.50 -1.92
C GLU A 180 6.02 -22.33 -0.63
N LEU A 181 5.10 -23.29 -0.44
CA LEU A 181 5.14 -24.21 0.70
C LEU A 181 6.32 -25.18 0.65
N LEU A 182 6.74 -25.64 -0.54
CA LEU A 182 7.94 -26.48 -0.69
C LEU A 182 9.20 -25.72 -0.28
N ILE A 183 9.30 -24.43 -0.63
CA ILE A 183 10.41 -23.59 -0.16
C ILE A 183 10.43 -23.53 1.37
N LEU A 184 9.27 -23.38 1.99
CA LEU A 184 9.14 -23.35 3.45
C LEU A 184 9.51 -24.69 4.09
N VAL A 185 9.08 -25.81 3.50
CA VAL A 185 9.44 -27.16 3.98
C VAL A 185 10.94 -27.42 3.88
N ASP A 186 11.57 -27.00 2.79
CA ASP A 186 13.02 -27.11 2.62
C ASP A 186 13.79 -26.24 3.63
N PHE A 187 13.22 -25.10 4.01
CA PHE A 187 13.76 -24.20 5.02
C PHE A 187 13.69 -24.80 6.44
N LEU A 188 12.63 -25.58 6.76
CA LEU A 188 12.41 -26.15 8.09
C LEU A 188 13.16 -27.51 8.31
N ARG A 189 13.84 -28.03 7.31
CA ARG A 189 14.67 -29.25 7.38
C ARG A 189 16.13 -28.96 7.67
#